data_9d5d9854768e2572892f201e0a2ec204
#
_entry.id   9d5d9854768e2572892f201e0a2ec204
#
_cell.length_a   1.000
_cell.length_b   1.000
_cell.length_c   1.000
_cell.angle_alpha   90.00
_cell.angle_beta   90.00
_cell.angle_gamma   90.00
#
_symmetry.space_group_name_H-M   'P 1'
#
loop_
_entity.id
_entity.type
_entity.pdbx_description
1 polymer ?
#
loop_
_entity_poly.entity_id
_entity_poly.type
_entity_poly.pdbx_seq_one_letter_code
_entity_poly.pdbx_strand_id
1 'polypeptide(L)'
;MPETRAASGSATSASVTGDDVEYAVRLAVTTLHGAEASRWDARAGSLEWDCWETVEHLADDLFAYAAQLGPRRPPSDTEVPFVWSRKKPGGPANVIFADRAAGPAGLLQVLEACGALLTAVVRTTPPTVRSHHVFGVADPEGFAAMGVVETLVHLHDVAEGLGLDWAPDADLCDRVLTRLFPDAPTGTPRWPTLLWATGRAELPGHPRLTHWRWYGAPAGERQR
;
A
#
# COMPACT_ATOMS: atom_id res chain seq x y z
N MET A 1 -24.33 -45.53 -15.52
CA MET A 1 -24.33 -44.29 -14.71
C MET A 1 -22.94 -43.73 -14.75
N PRO A 2 -22.59 -42.69 -15.54
CA PRO A 2 -21.32 -42.05 -15.46
C PRO A 2 -21.36 -40.95 -14.36
N GLU A 3 -20.46 -41.06 -13.40
CA GLU A 3 -20.24 -40.05 -12.35
C GLU A 3 -19.70 -38.77 -12.96
N THR A 4 -20.45 -37.69 -12.76
CA THR A 4 -20.04 -36.34 -13.14
C THR A 4 -19.05 -35.82 -12.13
N ARG A 5 -17.76 -35.86 -12.48
CA ARG A 5 -16.66 -35.27 -11.71
C ARG A 5 -16.79 -33.76 -11.81
N ALA A 6 -17.26 -33.12 -10.74
CA ALA A 6 -17.25 -31.68 -10.61
C ALA A 6 -15.79 -31.21 -10.57
N ALA A 7 -15.38 -30.50 -11.61
CA ALA A 7 -14.10 -29.76 -11.62
C ALA A 7 -14.26 -28.55 -10.70
N SER A 8 -13.66 -28.61 -9.50
CA SER A 8 -13.45 -27.44 -8.67
C SER A 8 -12.38 -26.56 -9.36
N GLY A 9 -12.83 -25.64 -10.19
CA GLY A 9 -11.99 -24.57 -10.72
C GLY A 9 -11.61 -23.67 -9.56
N SER A 10 -10.37 -23.75 -9.08
CA SER A 10 -9.76 -22.72 -8.27
C SER A 10 -9.74 -21.45 -9.13
N ALA A 11 -10.59 -20.50 -8.83
CA ALA A 11 -10.49 -19.16 -9.41
C ALA A 11 -9.16 -18.60 -8.97
N THR A 12 -8.18 -18.50 -9.88
CA THR A 12 -6.96 -17.75 -9.64
C THR A 12 -7.36 -16.32 -9.41
N SER A 13 -7.11 -15.80 -8.20
CA SER A 13 -7.29 -14.38 -7.89
C SER A 13 -6.56 -13.55 -8.96
N ALA A 14 -7.24 -12.54 -9.50
CA ALA A 14 -6.65 -11.68 -10.51
C ALA A 14 -5.41 -10.96 -9.94
N SER A 15 -4.38 -10.76 -10.77
CA SER A 15 -3.15 -10.06 -10.40
C SER A 15 -3.41 -8.62 -9.96
N VAL A 16 -2.56 -8.10 -9.09
CA VAL A 16 -2.55 -6.66 -8.74
C VAL A 16 -1.72 -5.90 -9.76
N THR A 17 -2.30 -4.84 -10.33
CA THR A 17 -1.76 -4.12 -11.48
C THR A 17 -1.52 -2.65 -11.21
N GLY A 18 -0.89 -1.94 -12.16
CA GLY A 18 -0.80 -0.49 -12.12
C GLY A 18 -2.17 0.21 -12.14
N ASP A 19 -3.20 -0.42 -12.72
CA ASP A 19 -4.57 0.12 -12.72
C ASP A 19 -5.17 0.10 -11.32
N ASP A 20 -4.82 -0.91 -10.51
CA ASP A 20 -5.22 -0.98 -9.11
C ASP A 20 -4.53 0.10 -8.26
N VAL A 21 -3.27 0.42 -8.55
CA VAL A 21 -2.56 1.54 -7.90
C VAL A 21 -3.25 2.87 -8.23
N GLU A 22 -3.51 3.12 -9.52
CA GLU A 22 -4.22 4.32 -9.98
C GLU A 22 -5.60 4.44 -9.33
N TYR A 23 -6.34 3.33 -9.27
CA TYR A 23 -7.66 3.28 -8.64
C TYR A 23 -7.58 3.60 -7.14
N ALA A 24 -6.68 2.97 -6.39
CA ALA A 24 -6.53 3.19 -4.95
C ALA A 24 -6.16 4.64 -4.63
N VAL A 25 -5.20 5.22 -5.37
CA VAL A 25 -4.78 6.62 -5.18
C VAL A 25 -5.91 7.60 -5.52
N ARG A 26 -6.62 7.38 -6.64
CA ARG A 26 -7.78 8.22 -6.99
C ARG A 26 -8.86 8.16 -5.92
N LEU A 27 -9.11 6.99 -5.36
CA LEU A 27 -10.08 6.81 -4.28
C LEU A 27 -9.63 7.55 -3.02
N ALA A 28 -8.34 7.48 -2.66
CA ALA A 28 -7.76 8.21 -1.55
C ALA A 28 -7.91 9.73 -1.73
N VAL A 29 -7.52 10.26 -2.88
CA VAL A 29 -7.63 11.69 -3.18
C VAL A 29 -9.08 12.15 -3.14
N THR A 30 -10.02 11.38 -3.71
CA THR A 30 -11.45 11.71 -3.69
C THR A 30 -12.01 11.73 -2.27
N THR A 31 -11.65 10.76 -1.44
CA THR A 31 -12.11 10.66 -0.04
C THR A 31 -11.59 11.84 0.78
N LEU A 32 -10.32 12.20 0.60
CA LEU A 32 -9.65 13.24 1.38
C LEU A 32 -9.95 14.66 0.90
N HIS A 33 -10.41 14.83 -0.35
CA HIS A 33 -10.64 16.15 -0.96
C HIS A 33 -11.69 17.00 -0.19
N GLY A 34 -12.67 16.35 0.47
CA GLY A 34 -13.70 17.01 1.27
C GLY A 34 -13.31 17.25 2.72
N ALA A 35 -12.11 16.87 3.16
CA ALA A 35 -11.69 17.01 4.54
C ALA A 35 -11.47 18.48 4.93
N GLU A 36 -11.91 18.85 6.13
CA GLU A 36 -11.72 20.21 6.64
C GLU A 36 -10.23 20.54 6.84
N ALA A 37 -9.77 21.64 6.25
CA ALA A 37 -8.35 22.02 6.24
C ALA A 37 -7.75 22.19 7.64
N SER A 38 -8.54 22.59 8.63
CA SER A 38 -8.11 22.77 10.03
C SER A 38 -7.81 21.47 10.78
N ARG A 39 -8.21 20.31 10.25
CA ARG A 39 -8.10 19.02 10.94
C ARG A 39 -6.88 18.18 10.56
N TRP A 40 -6.08 18.62 9.60
CA TRP A 40 -4.96 17.86 9.08
C TRP A 40 -3.79 17.67 10.06
N ASP A 41 -3.75 18.45 11.13
CA ASP A 41 -2.81 18.26 12.26
C ASP A 41 -3.38 17.31 13.33
N ALA A 42 -4.57 16.72 13.12
CA ALA A 42 -5.11 15.68 13.99
C ALA A 42 -4.30 14.39 13.83
N ARG A 43 -4.21 13.62 14.91
CA ARG A 43 -3.53 12.31 14.89
C ARG A 43 -4.21 11.36 13.91
N ALA A 44 -3.45 10.64 13.10
CA ALA A 44 -3.95 9.65 12.16
C ALA A 44 -4.17 8.31 12.88
N GLY A 45 -5.42 8.03 13.25
CA GLY A 45 -5.81 6.79 13.91
C GLY A 45 -4.93 6.45 15.13
N SER A 46 -4.33 5.27 15.11
CA SER A 46 -3.43 4.80 16.18
C SER A 46 -1.97 5.19 15.98
N LEU A 47 -1.60 5.85 14.88
CA LEU A 47 -0.22 6.26 14.59
C LEU A 47 0.23 7.41 15.51
N GLU A 48 1.53 7.59 15.65
CA GLU A 48 2.09 8.76 16.35
C GLU A 48 2.14 10.01 15.46
N TRP A 49 1.90 9.84 14.17
CA TRP A 49 1.92 10.87 13.14
C TRP A 49 0.56 11.57 13.01
N ASP A 50 0.56 12.81 12.56
CA ASP A 50 -0.65 13.50 12.18
C ASP A 50 -1.13 13.08 10.76
N CYS A 51 -2.34 13.51 10.39
CA CYS A 51 -2.93 13.16 9.09
C CYS A 51 -2.10 13.70 7.92
N TRP A 52 -1.52 14.90 8.05
CA TRP A 52 -0.64 15.48 7.04
C TRP A 52 0.60 14.61 6.84
N GLU A 53 1.30 14.30 7.94
CA GLU A 53 2.51 13.48 7.92
C GLU A 53 2.26 12.10 7.35
N THR A 54 1.11 11.53 7.64
CA THR A 54 0.73 10.19 7.17
C THR A 54 0.49 10.20 5.66
N VAL A 55 -0.22 11.20 5.10
CA VAL A 55 -0.41 11.32 3.64
C VAL A 55 0.89 11.69 2.95
N GLU A 56 1.74 12.54 3.56
CA GLU A 56 3.06 12.86 3.04
C GLU A 56 3.96 11.62 2.98
N HIS A 57 3.91 10.76 4.00
CA HIS A 57 4.63 9.48 4.02
C HIS A 57 4.08 8.50 2.98
N LEU A 58 2.76 8.37 2.86
CA LEU A 58 2.15 7.58 1.80
C LEU A 58 2.63 8.01 0.40
N ALA A 59 2.68 9.31 0.14
CA ALA A 59 3.18 9.82 -1.14
C ALA A 59 4.67 9.46 -1.34
N ASP A 60 5.46 9.52 -0.27
CA ASP A 60 6.87 9.12 -0.28
C ASP A 60 7.05 7.63 -0.55
N ASP A 61 6.24 6.74 0.04
CA ASP A 61 6.29 5.30 -0.23
C ASP A 61 6.01 5.00 -1.71
N LEU A 62 4.97 5.62 -2.29
CA LEU A 62 4.66 5.44 -3.72
C LEU A 62 5.80 5.96 -4.61
N PHE A 63 6.41 7.09 -4.25
CA PHE A 63 7.59 7.61 -4.93
C PHE A 63 8.77 6.66 -4.79
N ALA A 64 9.07 6.20 -3.58
CA ALA A 64 10.20 5.31 -3.30
C ALA A 64 10.06 3.97 -4.06
N TYR A 65 8.86 3.40 -4.13
CA TYR A 65 8.58 2.19 -4.92
C TYR A 65 8.77 2.42 -6.41
N ALA A 66 8.30 3.56 -6.94
CA ALA A 66 8.53 3.93 -8.33
C ALA A 66 10.02 4.12 -8.62
N ALA A 67 10.74 4.83 -7.75
CA ALA A 67 12.16 5.11 -7.88
C ALA A 67 13.01 3.84 -7.71
N GLN A 68 12.61 2.91 -6.85
CA GLN A 68 13.30 1.65 -6.65
C GLN A 68 13.17 0.70 -7.85
N LEU A 69 11.98 0.62 -8.45
CA LEU A 69 11.70 -0.24 -9.61
C LEU A 69 12.11 0.37 -10.94
N GLY A 70 12.19 1.72 -11.03
CA GLY A 70 12.34 2.48 -12.27
C GLY A 70 13.70 2.46 -12.98
N PRO A 71 14.85 2.24 -12.33
CA PRO A 71 16.13 2.17 -13.01
C PRO A 71 16.15 1.09 -14.10
N ARG A 72 16.87 1.31 -15.18
CA ARG A 72 17.05 0.31 -16.26
C ARG A 72 17.54 -1.04 -15.74
N ARG A 73 18.27 -1.05 -14.63
CA ARG A 73 18.73 -2.22 -13.89
C ARG A 73 18.47 -1.94 -12.40
N PRO A 74 17.29 -2.23 -11.90
CA PRO A 74 16.99 -1.99 -10.50
C PRO A 74 17.91 -2.79 -9.59
N PRO A 75 18.41 -2.23 -8.49
CA PRO A 75 19.20 -2.99 -7.53
C PRO A 75 18.33 -4.06 -6.86
N SER A 76 18.85 -5.27 -6.69
CA SER A 76 18.13 -6.40 -6.07
C SER A 76 18.53 -6.67 -4.62
N ASP A 77 19.56 -6.02 -4.11
CA ASP A 77 20.19 -6.25 -2.81
C ASP A 77 20.31 -4.99 -1.95
N THR A 78 19.97 -3.82 -2.51
CA THR A 78 20.06 -2.54 -1.81
C THR A 78 18.98 -1.57 -2.30
N GLU A 79 18.69 -0.56 -1.53
CA GLU A 79 17.85 0.56 -1.94
C GLU A 79 18.60 1.49 -2.90
N VAL A 80 17.83 2.19 -3.75
CA VAL A 80 18.36 3.37 -4.47
C VAL A 80 18.79 4.41 -3.44
N PRO A 81 20.04 4.92 -3.51
CA PRO A 81 20.65 5.65 -2.39
C PRO A 81 20.14 7.09 -2.26
N PHE A 82 18.87 7.26 -2.03
CA PHE A 82 18.30 8.55 -1.66
C PHE A 82 18.67 8.96 -0.24
N VAL A 83 18.66 10.26 0.04
CA VAL A 83 18.83 10.78 1.39
C VAL A 83 17.47 10.86 2.07
N TRP A 84 17.32 10.09 3.13
CA TRP A 84 16.13 10.10 3.98
C TRP A 84 16.29 11.15 5.09
N SER A 85 15.25 11.90 5.34
CA SER A 85 15.24 12.90 6.41
C SER A 85 13.93 12.89 7.20
N ARG A 86 13.94 13.48 8.40
CA ARG A 86 12.76 13.66 9.25
C ARG A 86 12.59 15.14 9.54
N LYS A 87 11.38 15.68 9.40
CA LYS A 87 11.08 17.09 9.74
C LYS A 87 11.10 17.33 11.24
N LYS A 88 10.75 16.29 12.04
CA LYS A 88 10.77 16.36 13.51
C LYS A 88 11.17 15.00 14.12
N PRO A 89 11.66 14.95 15.38
CA PRO A 89 11.86 13.68 16.09
C PRO A 89 10.55 12.87 16.14
N GLY A 90 10.61 11.55 15.87
CA GLY A 90 9.45 10.66 15.85
C GLY A 90 8.57 10.77 14.59
N GLY A 91 8.78 11.76 13.73
CA GLY A 91 8.09 11.87 12.45
C GLY A 91 8.54 10.81 11.44
N PRO A 92 7.81 10.63 10.31
CA PRO A 92 8.22 9.72 9.26
C PRO A 92 9.56 10.15 8.66
N ALA A 93 10.35 9.15 8.24
CA ALA A 93 11.53 9.40 7.42
C ALA A 93 11.09 9.37 5.96
N ASN A 94 11.31 10.45 5.24
CA ASN A 94 10.90 10.62 3.85
C ASN A 94 12.05 11.11 2.98
N VAL A 95 11.97 10.84 1.70
CA VAL A 95 12.82 11.38 0.63
C VAL A 95 12.19 12.65 0.08
N ILE A 96 10.87 12.66 -0.07
CA ILE A 96 10.11 13.80 -0.58
C ILE A 96 9.20 14.39 0.50
N PHE A 97 8.85 15.67 0.32
CA PHE A 97 7.95 16.39 1.21
C PHE A 97 7.05 17.32 0.40
N ALA A 98 5.81 17.48 0.83
CA ALA A 98 4.91 18.47 0.28
C ALA A 98 5.18 19.87 0.87
N ASP A 99 4.93 20.92 0.07
CA ASP A 99 4.95 22.29 0.57
C ASP A 99 3.71 22.55 1.43
N ARG A 100 3.89 22.78 2.73
CA ARG A 100 2.79 23.12 3.65
C ARG A 100 2.02 24.36 3.23
N ALA A 101 2.67 25.33 2.56
CA ALA A 101 2.00 26.53 2.10
C ALA A 101 0.97 26.25 0.98
N ALA A 102 1.11 25.14 0.25
CA ALA A 102 0.13 24.72 -0.75
C ALA A 102 -1.15 24.10 -0.13
N GLY A 103 -1.16 23.88 1.20
CA GLY A 103 -2.31 23.35 1.92
C GLY A 103 -2.65 21.90 1.53
N PRO A 104 -3.77 21.36 2.08
CA PRO A 104 -4.19 19.99 1.79
C PRO A 104 -4.36 19.67 0.30
N ALA A 105 -4.85 20.61 -0.49
CA ALA A 105 -4.97 20.42 -1.94
C ALA A 105 -3.62 20.17 -2.61
N GLY A 106 -2.57 20.90 -2.20
CA GLY A 106 -1.21 20.67 -2.69
C GLY A 106 -0.64 19.33 -2.25
N LEU A 107 -0.90 18.90 -1.00
CA LEU A 107 -0.51 17.57 -0.52
C LEU A 107 -1.16 16.46 -1.34
N LEU A 108 -2.47 16.57 -1.64
CA LEU A 108 -3.17 15.59 -2.47
C LEU A 108 -2.65 15.56 -3.91
N GLN A 109 -2.21 16.69 -4.47
CA GLN A 109 -1.53 16.72 -5.76
C GLN A 109 -0.18 15.97 -5.72
N VAL A 110 0.57 16.07 -4.62
CA VAL A 110 1.82 15.29 -4.45
C VAL A 110 1.51 13.81 -4.39
N LEU A 111 0.49 13.40 -3.61
CA LEU A 111 0.04 12.01 -3.55
C LEU A 111 -0.34 11.47 -4.94
N GLU A 112 -1.16 12.22 -5.68
CA GLU A 112 -1.59 11.84 -7.04
C GLU A 112 -0.40 11.72 -7.99
N ALA A 113 0.55 12.65 -7.94
CA ALA A 113 1.75 12.62 -8.78
C ALA A 113 2.62 11.39 -8.49
N CYS A 114 2.85 11.06 -7.21
CA CYS A 114 3.62 9.88 -6.81
C CYS A 114 2.92 8.58 -7.19
N GLY A 115 1.59 8.51 -7.03
CA GLY A 115 0.79 7.39 -7.49
C GLY A 115 0.85 7.20 -9.00
N ALA A 116 0.79 8.28 -9.77
CA ALA A 116 0.93 8.23 -11.22
C ALA A 116 2.32 7.74 -11.66
N LEU A 117 3.39 8.14 -10.95
CA LEU A 117 4.75 7.63 -11.19
C LEU A 117 4.82 6.11 -10.97
N LEU A 118 4.34 5.61 -9.82
CA LEU A 118 4.33 4.17 -9.55
C LEU A 118 3.50 3.41 -10.57
N THR A 119 2.31 3.90 -10.89
CA THR A 119 1.43 3.33 -11.93
C THR A 119 2.15 3.19 -13.27
N ALA A 120 2.82 4.25 -13.73
CA ALA A 120 3.53 4.26 -15.00
C ALA A 120 4.71 3.27 -14.99
N VAL A 121 5.50 3.24 -13.92
CA VAL A 121 6.64 2.34 -13.77
C VAL A 121 6.17 0.88 -13.74
N VAL A 122 5.14 0.55 -12.96
CA VAL A 122 4.59 -0.82 -12.91
C VAL A 122 4.10 -1.27 -14.29
N ARG A 123 3.34 -0.42 -15.00
CA ARG A 123 2.81 -0.75 -16.35
C ARG A 123 3.91 -1.00 -17.39
N THR A 124 5.05 -0.35 -17.25
CA THR A 124 6.12 -0.41 -18.25
C THR A 124 7.26 -1.36 -17.90
N THR A 125 7.33 -1.85 -16.67
CA THR A 125 8.39 -2.75 -16.22
C THR A 125 8.04 -4.20 -16.56
N PRO A 126 8.94 -4.95 -17.24
CA PRO A 126 8.72 -6.35 -17.52
C PRO A 126 8.53 -7.20 -16.26
N PRO A 127 7.64 -8.21 -16.25
CA PRO A 127 7.32 -9.01 -15.04
C PRO A 127 8.50 -9.86 -14.54
N THR A 128 9.56 -9.99 -15.32
CA THR A 128 10.79 -10.70 -14.95
C THR A 128 11.77 -9.83 -14.15
N VAL A 129 11.53 -8.51 -14.08
CA VAL A 129 12.39 -7.61 -13.30
C VAL A 129 12.19 -7.88 -11.81
N ARG A 130 13.29 -7.79 -11.07
CA ARG A 130 13.33 -7.92 -9.60
C ARG A 130 14.04 -6.70 -9.03
N SER A 131 13.52 -6.18 -7.92
CA SER A 131 14.14 -5.08 -7.20
C SER A 131 14.04 -5.28 -5.69
N HIS A 132 14.97 -4.68 -4.97
CA HIS A 132 15.05 -4.76 -3.52
C HIS A 132 13.86 -4.10 -2.84
N HIS A 133 13.45 -4.65 -1.71
CA HIS A 133 12.62 -4.04 -0.69
C HIS A 133 13.07 -4.57 0.67
N VAL A 134 12.89 -3.82 1.75
CA VAL A 134 13.33 -4.19 3.12
C VAL A 134 12.80 -5.55 3.60
N PHE A 135 11.65 -6.00 3.08
CA PHE A 135 11.10 -7.33 3.36
C PHE A 135 11.50 -8.39 2.32
N GLY A 136 12.43 -8.10 1.43
CA GLY A 136 12.92 -8.99 0.40
C GLY A 136 12.66 -8.49 -1.02
N VAL A 137 13.15 -9.24 -2.01
CA VAL A 137 13.02 -8.90 -3.42
C VAL A 137 11.56 -8.95 -3.86
N ALA A 138 11.15 -8.01 -4.71
CA ALA A 138 9.81 -7.97 -5.31
C ALA A 138 9.87 -7.81 -6.84
N ASP A 139 8.80 -8.22 -7.50
CA ASP A 139 8.53 -7.96 -8.91
C ASP A 139 7.58 -6.77 -9.09
N PRO A 140 7.28 -6.30 -10.31
CA PRO A 140 6.38 -5.18 -10.52
C PRO A 140 4.98 -5.36 -9.92
N GLU A 141 4.42 -6.59 -9.94
CA GLU A 141 3.17 -6.89 -9.27
C GLU A 141 3.28 -6.75 -7.74
N GLY A 142 4.40 -7.18 -7.16
CA GLY A 142 4.69 -6.99 -5.74
C GLY A 142 4.73 -5.51 -5.37
N PHE A 143 5.41 -4.67 -6.15
CA PHE A 143 5.45 -3.22 -5.94
C PHE A 143 4.07 -2.57 -6.12
N ALA A 144 3.26 -3.01 -7.10
CA ALA A 144 1.88 -2.57 -7.23
C ALA A 144 1.05 -2.91 -5.98
N ALA A 145 1.13 -4.14 -5.52
CA ALA A 145 0.41 -4.60 -4.33
C ALA A 145 0.84 -3.87 -3.05
N MET A 146 2.15 -3.58 -2.90
CA MET A 146 2.67 -2.76 -1.80
C MET A 146 2.10 -1.33 -1.88
N GLY A 147 2.13 -0.69 -3.04
CA GLY A 147 1.54 0.65 -3.22
C GLY A 147 0.04 0.68 -2.93
N VAL A 148 -0.70 -0.35 -3.30
CA VAL A 148 -2.13 -0.47 -2.98
C VAL A 148 -2.32 -0.63 -1.47
N VAL A 149 -1.63 -1.57 -0.80
CA VAL A 149 -1.82 -1.78 0.64
C VAL A 149 -1.47 -0.53 1.44
N GLU A 150 -0.34 0.15 1.13
CA GLU A 150 0.02 1.41 1.80
C GLU A 150 -1.07 2.46 1.63
N THR A 151 -1.60 2.62 0.40
CA THR A 151 -2.68 3.56 0.16
C THR A 151 -3.92 3.24 0.98
N LEU A 152 -4.36 1.97 1.00
CA LEU A 152 -5.58 1.59 1.70
C LEU A 152 -5.47 1.74 3.22
N VAL A 153 -4.35 1.33 3.79
CA VAL A 153 -4.20 1.30 5.26
C VAL A 153 -3.85 2.67 5.83
N HIS A 154 -3.04 3.48 5.14
CA HIS A 154 -2.78 4.85 5.56
C HIS A 154 -3.99 5.76 5.35
N LEU A 155 -4.79 5.51 4.30
CA LEU A 155 -6.08 6.21 4.17
C LEU A 155 -7.04 5.86 5.32
N HIS A 156 -7.03 4.62 5.80
CA HIS A 156 -7.79 4.24 7.01
C HIS A 156 -7.34 5.05 8.23
N ASP A 157 -6.03 5.07 8.50
CA ASP A 157 -5.48 5.82 9.63
C ASP A 157 -5.85 7.32 9.55
N VAL A 158 -5.74 7.92 8.36
CA VAL A 158 -6.08 9.33 8.12
C VAL A 158 -7.60 9.57 8.21
N ALA A 159 -8.42 8.68 7.66
CA ALA A 159 -9.88 8.79 7.71
C ALA A 159 -10.39 8.76 9.17
N GLU A 160 -9.83 7.89 10.03
CA GLU A 160 -10.12 7.90 11.47
C GLU A 160 -9.76 9.26 12.10
N GLY A 161 -8.59 9.81 11.81
CA GLY A 161 -8.14 11.11 12.34
C GLY A 161 -9.02 12.27 11.88
N LEU A 162 -9.46 12.25 10.64
CA LEU A 162 -10.30 13.28 10.05
C LEU A 162 -11.80 13.09 10.33
N GLY A 163 -12.21 11.90 10.83
CA GLY A 163 -13.61 11.55 11.07
C GLY A 163 -14.38 11.30 9.77
N LEU A 164 -13.74 10.67 8.81
CA LEU A 164 -14.33 10.30 7.52
C LEU A 164 -14.69 8.81 7.52
N ASP A 165 -15.78 8.47 6.85
CA ASP A 165 -16.10 7.07 6.57
C ASP A 165 -15.18 6.52 5.48
N TRP A 166 -14.60 5.35 5.73
CA TRP A 166 -13.72 4.68 4.79
C TRP A 166 -13.87 3.16 4.82
N ALA A 167 -14.09 2.58 3.66
CA ALA A 167 -14.02 1.15 3.44
C ALA A 167 -13.67 0.88 1.97
N PRO A 168 -12.55 0.18 1.67
CA PRO A 168 -12.17 -0.14 0.30
C PRO A 168 -12.95 -1.35 -0.23
N ASP A 169 -12.85 -1.56 -1.54
CA ASP A 169 -13.41 -2.70 -2.24
C ASP A 169 -12.84 -4.03 -1.71
N ALA A 170 -13.73 -4.97 -1.39
CA ALA A 170 -13.36 -6.28 -0.86
C ALA A 170 -12.55 -7.11 -1.86
N ASP A 171 -12.81 -6.99 -3.16
CA ASP A 171 -12.08 -7.72 -4.20
C ASP A 171 -10.64 -7.20 -4.33
N LEU A 172 -10.44 -5.89 -4.21
CA LEU A 172 -9.10 -5.30 -4.18
C LEU A 172 -8.32 -5.78 -2.94
N CYS A 173 -8.96 -5.77 -1.76
CA CYS A 173 -8.36 -6.30 -0.54
C CYS A 173 -7.98 -7.78 -0.67
N ASP A 174 -8.84 -8.60 -1.33
CA ASP A 174 -8.55 -10.03 -1.52
C ASP A 174 -7.34 -10.26 -2.43
N ARG A 175 -7.21 -9.50 -3.52
CA ARG A 175 -6.04 -9.58 -4.41
C ARG A 175 -4.75 -9.20 -3.69
N VAL A 176 -4.77 -8.11 -2.92
CA VAL A 176 -3.62 -7.68 -2.11
C VAL A 176 -3.25 -8.70 -1.04
N LEU A 177 -4.24 -9.23 -0.30
CA LEU A 177 -4.02 -10.29 0.69
C LEU A 177 -3.40 -11.53 0.05
N THR A 178 -3.96 -12.01 -1.04
CA THR A 178 -3.46 -13.18 -1.76
C THR A 178 -2.02 -12.95 -2.24
N ARG A 179 -1.71 -11.74 -2.71
CA ARG A 179 -0.41 -11.42 -3.27
C ARG A 179 0.67 -11.21 -2.22
N LEU A 180 0.36 -10.54 -1.11
CA LEU A 180 1.35 -10.10 -0.12
C LEU A 180 1.32 -10.88 1.20
N PHE A 181 0.17 -11.43 1.59
CA PHE A 181 -0.05 -12.06 2.90
C PHE A 181 -0.56 -13.49 2.75
N PRO A 182 0.27 -14.43 2.23
CA PRO A 182 -0.17 -15.79 1.91
C PRO A 182 -0.68 -16.59 3.11
N ASP A 183 -0.28 -16.20 4.31
CA ASP A 183 -0.68 -16.84 5.56
C ASP A 183 -1.91 -16.19 6.21
N ALA A 184 -2.52 -15.17 5.56
CA ALA A 184 -3.72 -14.52 6.07
C ALA A 184 -4.91 -15.48 6.07
N PRO A 185 -5.78 -15.42 7.10
CA PRO A 185 -6.96 -16.27 7.18
C PRO A 185 -7.85 -16.17 5.94
N THR A 186 -8.31 -17.32 5.47
CA THR A 186 -9.31 -17.41 4.39
C THR A 186 -10.71 -17.53 4.99
N GLY A 187 -11.74 -17.11 4.24
CA GLY A 187 -13.14 -17.20 4.71
C GLY A 187 -13.53 -16.08 5.70
N THR A 188 -12.70 -15.07 5.89
CA THR A 188 -12.93 -13.89 6.71
C THR A 188 -13.19 -12.67 5.82
N PRO A 189 -13.93 -11.61 6.30
CA PRO A 189 -14.13 -10.39 5.55
C PRO A 189 -12.79 -9.74 5.15
N ARG A 190 -12.61 -9.44 3.88
CA ARG A 190 -11.30 -9.10 3.31
C ARG A 190 -10.68 -7.83 3.88
N TRP A 191 -11.45 -6.76 4.02
CA TRP A 191 -10.94 -5.52 4.61
C TRP A 191 -10.53 -5.66 6.08
N PRO A 192 -11.36 -6.21 6.99
CA PRO A 192 -10.93 -6.53 8.35
C PRO A 192 -9.69 -7.44 8.41
N THR A 193 -9.57 -8.39 7.48
CA THR A 193 -8.39 -9.26 7.40
C THR A 193 -7.14 -8.48 7.00
N LEU A 194 -7.25 -7.51 6.09
CA LEU A 194 -6.13 -6.66 5.70
C LEU A 194 -5.68 -5.75 6.85
N LEU A 195 -6.62 -5.15 7.60
CA LEU A 195 -6.31 -4.39 8.80
C LEU A 195 -5.62 -5.25 9.87
N TRP A 196 -6.06 -6.49 10.06
CA TRP A 196 -5.39 -7.43 10.94
C TRP A 196 -3.99 -7.77 10.44
N ALA A 197 -3.82 -8.13 9.17
CA ALA A 197 -2.54 -8.52 8.57
C ALA A 197 -1.49 -7.40 8.64
N THR A 198 -1.94 -6.15 8.72
CA THR A 198 -1.11 -4.95 8.85
C THR A 198 -1.07 -4.38 10.28
N GLY A 199 -1.50 -5.17 11.27
CA GLY A 199 -1.41 -4.83 12.70
C GLY A 199 -2.32 -3.69 13.16
N ARG A 200 -3.37 -3.35 12.41
CA ARG A 200 -4.27 -2.23 12.75
C ARG A 200 -5.49 -2.64 13.56
N ALA A 201 -5.94 -3.87 13.41
CA ALA A 201 -7.12 -4.38 14.10
C ALA A 201 -6.95 -5.82 14.61
N GLU A 202 -7.86 -6.26 15.46
CA GLU A 202 -8.08 -7.67 15.76
C GLU A 202 -9.00 -8.28 14.70
N LEU A 203 -8.93 -9.60 14.54
CA LEU A 203 -9.86 -10.37 13.71
C LEU A 203 -10.47 -11.48 14.58
N PRO A 204 -11.76 -11.84 14.42
CA PRO A 204 -12.37 -12.91 15.22
C PRO A 204 -11.50 -14.18 15.27
N GLY A 205 -11.07 -14.57 16.45
CA GLY A 205 -10.15 -15.70 16.68
C GLY A 205 -8.67 -15.40 16.45
N HIS A 206 -8.29 -14.17 16.09
CA HIS A 206 -6.90 -13.77 15.84
C HIS A 206 -6.60 -12.44 16.56
N PRO A 207 -5.72 -12.44 17.58
CA PRO A 207 -5.34 -11.20 18.26
C PRO A 207 -4.61 -10.25 17.30
N ARG A 208 -4.59 -8.95 17.63
CA ARG A 208 -3.86 -7.95 16.87
C ARG A 208 -2.38 -8.32 16.75
N LEU A 209 -1.84 -8.23 15.54
CA LEU A 209 -0.43 -8.47 15.29
C LEU A 209 0.41 -7.28 15.79
N THR A 210 1.44 -7.58 16.59
CA THR A 210 2.45 -6.59 17.02
C THR A 210 3.67 -6.54 16.10
N HIS A 211 3.86 -7.60 15.31
CA HIS A 211 4.88 -7.72 14.28
C HIS A 211 4.25 -8.34 13.04
N TRP A 212 4.47 -7.74 11.91
CA TRP A 212 3.94 -8.21 10.64
C TRP A 212 4.90 -7.86 9.49
N ARG A 213 4.77 -8.56 8.40
CA ARG A 213 5.48 -8.29 7.15
C ARG A 213 4.67 -8.80 5.98
N TRP A 214 4.96 -8.31 4.81
CA TRP A 214 4.47 -8.90 3.56
C TRP A 214 5.57 -9.61 2.78
N TYR A 215 5.16 -10.33 1.72
CA TYR A 215 6.03 -11.06 0.81
C TYR A 215 5.91 -10.48 -0.60
N GLY A 216 6.82 -9.59 -0.99
CA GLY A 216 6.83 -8.93 -2.32
C GLY A 216 7.26 -9.86 -3.46
N ALA A 217 7.97 -10.96 -3.19
CA ALA A 217 8.39 -11.92 -4.20
C ALA A 217 7.20 -12.72 -4.78
N PRO A 218 7.26 -13.14 -6.07
CA PRO A 218 6.32 -14.11 -6.62
C PRO A 218 6.25 -15.39 -5.78
N ALA A 219 5.09 -16.07 -5.79
CA ALA A 219 4.84 -17.22 -4.91
C ALA A 219 5.93 -18.33 -5.02
N GLY A 220 6.45 -18.57 -6.23
CA GLY A 220 7.51 -19.56 -6.47
C GLY A 220 8.93 -19.14 -6.04
N GLU A 221 9.13 -17.88 -5.67
CA GLU A 221 10.44 -17.30 -5.31
C GLU A 221 10.51 -16.88 -3.83
N ARG A 222 9.43 -17.07 -3.07
CA ARG A 222 9.39 -16.69 -1.65
C ARG A 222 10.35 -17.55 -0.84
N GLN A 223 11.29 -16.90 -0.14
CA GLN A 223 12.11 -17.58 0.88
C GLN A 223 11.26 -17.71 2.15
N ARG A 224 11.07 -18.93 2.63
CA ARG A 224 10.38 -19.23 3.89
C ARG A 224 11.31 -19.04 5.08
#